data_f01968bee7a0f802d5ef6d500d9660f9
#
_entry.id   f01968bee7a0f802d5ef6d500d9660f9
#
_cell.length_a   1.000
_cell.length_b   1.000
_cell.length_c   1.000
_cell.angle_alpha   90.00
_cell.angle_beta   90.00
_cell.angle_gamma   90.00
#
_symmetry.space_group_name_H-M   'P 1'
#
loop_
_entity.id
_entity.type
_entity.pdbx_description
1 polymer ?
#
loop_
_entity_poly.entity_id
_entity_poly.type
_entity_poly.pdbx_seq_one_letter_code
_entity_poly.pdbx_strand_id
1 'polypeptide(L)'
;MHDIITTILEDSIRIKRQAVTEQVEALTAAADLLTTCLASGHKILLFGNGGSAADAQHLAAEFVNRFQIERHPLGALALTTDTSVITSIGNDYAFERIFARQVEALGSPGDVAVGLSTSGNSPNVVAALEKAREIGMKTIALTGEGGGRCAPVADILLD
;
A
#
# COMPACT_ATOMS: atom_id res chain seq x y z
N MET A 1 -12.86 30.14 -10.99
CA MET A 1 -12.54 29.43 -9.73
C MET A 1 -13.67 28.49 -9.29
N HIS A 2 -14.93 28.94 -9.24
CA HIS A 2 -16.09 28.11 -8.89
C HIS A 2 -16.19 26.85 -9.80
N ASP A 3 -16.11 27.05 -11.11
CA ASP A 3 -16.23 25.94 -12.09
C ASP A 3 -15.10 24.90 -11.93
N ILE A 4 -13.87 25.33 -11.63
CA ILE A 4 -12.75 24.42 -11.38
C ILE A 4 -13.01 23.55 -10.15
N ILE A 5 -13.49 24.14 -9.06
CA ILE A 5 -13.82 23.42 -7.83
C ILE A 5 -14.93 22.41 -8.09
N THR A 6 -15.98 22.84 -8.77
CA THR A 6 -17.10 21.97 -9.13
C THR A 6 -16.65 20.78 -9.99
N THR A 7 -15.85 21.03 -11.02
CA THR A 7 -15.30 19.97 -11.89
C THR A 7 -14.48 18.95 -11.10
N ILE A 8 -13.59 19.40 -10.22
CA ILE A 8 -12.77 18.50 -9.38
C ILE A 8 -13.66 17.62 -8.48
N LEU A 9 -14.69 18.20 -7.87
CA LEU A 9 -15.62 17.45 -7.02
C LEU A 9 -16.45 16.44 -7.81
N GLU A 10 -16.95 16.83 -8.96
CA GLU A 10 -17.72 15.94 -9.86
C GLU A 10 -16.86 14.79 -10.37
N ASP A 11 -15.63 15.04 -10.78
CA ASP A 11 -14.66 14.01 -11.16
C ASP A 11 -14.38 13.03 -10.02
N SER A 12 -14.18 13.54 -8.80
CA SER A 12 -14.00 12.69 -7.61
C SER A 12 -15.22 11.80 -7.34
N ILE A 13 -16.43 12.33 -7.49
CA ILE A 13 -17.68 11.56 -7.33
C ILE A 13 -17.79 10.50 -8.43
N ARG A 14 -17.49 10.86 -9.66
CA ARG A 14 -17.52 9.95 -10.82
C ARG A 14 -16.57 8.77 -10.61
N ILE A 15 -15.32 9.03 -10.25
CA ILE A 15 -14.30 7.99 -10.00
C ILE A 15 -14.74 7.06 -8.86
N LYS A 16 -15.27 7.60 -7.75
CA LYS A 16 -15.76 6.77 -6.65
C LYS A 16 -16.94 5.87 -7.05
N ARG A 17 -17.84 6.36 -7.89
CA ARG A 17 -18.95 5.54 -8.43
C ARG A 17 -18.43 4.44 -9.35
N GLN A 18 -17.46 4.75 -10.20
CA GLN A 18 -16.80 3.79 -11.08
C GLN A 18 -16.10 2.69 -10.26
N ALA A 19 -15.34 3.06 -9.24
CA ALA A 19 -14.67 2.11 -8.35
C ALA A 19 -15.65 1.14 -7.68
N VAL A 20 -16.82 1.61 -7.23
CA VAL A 20 -17.88 0.73 -6.69
C VAL A 20 -18.40 -0.28 -7.71
N THR A 21 -18.40 0.08 -8.99
CA THR A 21 -18.93 -0.79 -10.05
C THR A 21 -17.87 -1.77 -10.57
N GLU A 22 -16.64 -1.31 -10.74
CA GLU A 22 -15.57 -2.03 -11.43
C GLU A 22 -14.59 -2.73 -10.50
N GLN A 23 -14.38 -2.20 -9.27
CA GLN A 23 -13.36 -2.66 -8.34
C GLN A 23 -13.91 -3.39 -7.11
N VAL A 24 -15.22 -3.58 -6.99
CA VAL A 24 -15.81 -4.17 -5.77
C VAL A 24 -15.31 -5.58 -5.49
N GLU A 25 -15.06 -6.38 -6.51
CA GLU A 25 -14.53 -7.75 -6.34
C GLU A 25 -13.08 -7.71 -5.86
N ALA A 26 -12.24 -6.86 -6.44
CA ALA A 26 -10.85 -6.68 -6.02
C ALA A 26 -10.75 -6.08 -4.61
N LEU A 27 -11.61 -5.13 -4.27
CA LEU A 27 -11.71 -4.56 -2.92
C LEU A 27 -12.12 -5.62 -1.88
N THR A 28 -13.07 -6.48 -2.23
CA THR A 28 -13.50 -7.60 -1.37
C THR A 28 -12.36 -8.59 -1.18
N ALA A 29 -11.68 -8.98 -2.25
CA ALA A 29 -10.53 -9.88 -2.18
C ALA A 29 -9.38 -9.30 -1.32
N ALA A 30 -9.13 -7.99 -1.45
CA ALA A 30 -8.14 -7.30 -0.62
C ALA A 30 -8.54 -7.30 0.87
N ALA A 31 -9.81 -7.02 1.18
CA ALA A 31 -10.31 -7.06 2.55
C ALA A 31 -10.22 -8.46 3.17
N ASP A 32 -10.58 -9.50 2.42
CA ASP A 32 -10.50 -10.90 2.86
C ASP A 32 -9.04 -11.33 3.08
N LEU A 33 -8.12 -10.93 2.20
CA LEU A 33 -6.70 -11.19 2.34
C LEU A 33 -6.11 -10.53 3.59
N LEU A 34 -6.39 -9.25 3.81
CA LEU A 34 -5.94 -8.52 4.99
C LEU A 34 -6.52 -9.10 6.28
N THR A 35 -7.79 -9.45 6.27
CA THR A 35 -8.48 -10.07 7.41
C THR A 35 -7.85 -11.42 7.75
N THR A 36 -7.61 -12.27 6.76
CA THR A 36 -6.98 -13.58 6.94
C THR A 36 -5.55 -13.45 7.47
N CYS A 37 -4.77 -12.54 6.93
CA CYS A 37 -3.42 -12.22 7.38
C CYS A 37 -3.41 -11.86 8.87
N LEU A 38 -4.21 -10.88 9.26
CA LEU A 38 -4.27 -10.37 10.64
C LEU A 38 -4.85 -11.40 11.63
N ALA A 39 -5.88 -12.14 11.24
CA ALA A 39 -6.47 -13.19 12.06
C ALA A 39 -5.49 -14.37 12.31
N SER A 40 -4.54 -14.57 11.41
CA SER A 40 -3.48 -15.59 11.53
C SER A 40 -2.25 -15.09 12.31
N GLY A 41 -2.30 -13.88 12.89
CA GLY A 41 -1.22 -13.32 13.68
C GLY A 41 -0.08 -12.69 12.87
N HIS A 42 -0.28 -12.52 11.57
CA HIS A 42 0.64 -11.84 10.67
C HIS A 42 0.42 -10.32 10.68
N LYS A 43 1.23 -9.59 9.90
CA LYS A 43 1.20 -8.12 9.84
C LYS A 43 1.11 -7.59 8.41
N ILE A 44 0.80 -6.30 8.32
CA ILE A 44 0.73 -5.56 7.05
C ILE A 44 1.90 -4.58 7.01
N LEU A 45 2.67 -4.59 5.92
CA LEU A 45 3.70 -3.59 5.63
C LEU A 45 3.19 -2.65 4.55
N LEU A 46 3.13 -1.34 4.85
CA LEU A 46 2.59 -0.32 3.94
C LEU A 46 3.70 0.64 3.52
N PHE A 47 3.73 0.98 2.24
CA PHE A 47 4.74 1.89 1.71
C PHE A 47 4.27 2.63 0.45
N GLY A 48 4.85 3.81 0.23
CA GLY A 48 4.60 4.69 -0.89
C GLY A 48 5.43 5.96 -0.76
N ASN A 49 5.32 6.88 -1.72
CA ASN A 49 6.10 8.12 -1.74
C ASN A 49 5.19 9.34 -1.58
N GLY A 50 5.70 10.42 -1.00
CA GLY A 50 4.99 11.69 -0.89
C GLY A 50 3.63 11.57 -0.20
N GLY A 51 2.54 11.93 -0.89
CA GLY A 51 1.17 11.75 -0.39
C GLY A 51 0.84 10.31 -0.06
N SER A 52 1.25 9.37 -0.92
CA SER A 52 1.10 7.93 -0.67
C SER A 52 1.89 7.43 0.54
N ALA A 53 2.98 8.10 0.94
CA ALA A 53 3.64 7.81 2.20
C ALA A 53 2.80 8.25 3.40
N ALA A 54 2.13 9.39 3.31
CA ALA A 54 1.20 9.85 4.35
C ALA A 54 -0.02 8.91 4.46
N ASP A 55 -0.56 8.45 3.33
CA ASP A 55 -1.66 7.47 3.31
C ASP A 55 -1.22 6.13 3.94
N ALA A 56 -0.02 5.65 3.65
CA ALA A 56 0.54 4.45 4.27
C ALA A 56 0.63 4.58 5.80
N GLN A 57 1.07 5.74 6.31
CA GLN A 57 1.12 6.03 7.75
C GLN A 57 -0.28 6.10 8.36
N HIS A 58 -1.22 6.76 7.68
CA HIS A 58 -2.60 6.87 8.15
C HIS A 58 -3.23 5.47 8.26
N LEU A 59 -3.14 4.66 7.21
CA LEU A 59 -3.67 3.30 7.22
C LEU A 59 -3.03 2.45 8.34
N ALA A 60 -1.71 2.50 8.51
CA ALA A 60 -1.05 1.78 9.60
C ALA A 60 -1.55 2.20 10.98
N ALA A 61 -1.77 3.49 11.18
CA ALA A 61 -2.31 4.02 12.44
C ALA A 61 -3.74 3.51 12.71
N GLU A 62 -4.59 3.45 11.69
CA GLU A 62 -5.94 2.92 11.83
C GLU A 62 -5.96 1.43 12.20
N PHE A 63 -5.02 0.62 11.68
CA PHE A 63 -4.88 -0.79 12.08
C PHE A 63 -4.35 -0.94 13.49
N VAL A 64 -3.30 -0.22 13.87
CA VAL A 64 -2.64 -0.34 15.18
C VAL A 64 -3.49 0.22 16.30
N ASN A 65 -4.17 1.33 16.09
CA ASN A 65 -5.08 1.92 17.08
C ASN A 65 -6.51 1.36 16.89
N ARG A 66 -7.38 2.10 16.24
CA ARG A 66 -8.75 1.72 15.88
C ARG A 66 -9.30 2.72 14.86
N PHE A 67 -10.24 2.31 14.02
CA PHE A 67 -10.96 3.21 13.13
C PHE A 67 -12.32 3.60 13.71
N GLN A 68 -13.34 2.76 13.61
CA GLN A 68 -14.71 3.08 14.04
C GLN A 68 -15.16 2.31 15.28
N ILE A 69 -14.63 1.11 15.49
CA ILE A 69 -15.02 0.22 16.58
C ILE A 69 -13.85 -0.05 17.51
N GLU A 70 -14.14 -0.25 18.79
CA GLU A 70 -13.16 -0.69 19.78
C GLU A 70 -12.77 -2.15 19.51
N ARG A 71 -11.46 -2.43 19.40
CA ARG A 71 -10.92 -3.75 19.14
C ARG A 71 -9.46 -3.88 19.60
N HIS A 72 -8.95 -5.09 19.60
CA HIS A 72 -7.52 -5.31 19.82
C HIS A 72 -6.66 -4.68 18.69
N PRO A 73 -5.46 -4.18 19.01
CA PRO A 73 -4.50 -3.70 18.03
C PRO A 73 -4.19 -4.76 16.97
N LEU A 74 -4.06 -4.35 15.73
CA LEU A 74 -3.70 -5.21 14.59
C LEU A 74 -2.32 -4.83 14.07
N GLY A 75 -1.50 -5.83 13.73
CA GLY A 75 -0.13 -5.63 13.29
C GLY A 75 -0.03 -4.91 11.95
N ALA A 76 0.37 -3.65 11.94
CA ALA A 76 0.61 -2.89 10.72
C ALA A 76 1.79 -1.93 10.90
N LEU A 77 2.60 -1.74 9.86
CA LEU A 77 3.77 -0.88 9.88
C LEU A 77 3.92 -0.11 8.57
N ALA A 78 4.01 1.21 8.66
CA ALA A 78 4.38 2.06 7.54
C ALA A 78 5.91 2.15 7.44
N LEU A 79 6.48 1.69 6.31
CA LEU A 79 7.92 1.71 6.05
C LEU A 79 8.45 3.10 5.65
N THR A 80 7.70 4.13 5.97
CA THR A 80 7.91 5.52 5.54
C THR A 80 8.29 6.45 6.70
N THR A 81 8.49 5.91 7.91
CA THR A 81 8.61 6.72 9.14
C THR A 81 10.02 6.76 9.73
N ASP A 82 10.80 5.70 9.58
CA ASP A 82 12.17 5.66 10.10
C ASP A 82 13.12 6.40 9.15
N THR A 83 13.40 7.66 9.48
CA THR A 83 14.25 8.52 8.66
C THR A 83 15.70 8.04 8.62
N SER A 84 16.20 7.40 9.67
CA SER A 84 17.56 6.84 9.70
C SER A 84 17.68 5.67 8.75
N VAL A 85 16.70 4.76 8.74
CA VAL A 85 16.66 3.62 7.81
C VAL A 85 16.55 4.10 6.37
N ILE A 86 15.62 5.02 6.09
CA ILE A 86 15.38 5.53 4.73
C ILE A 86 16.62 6.25 4.19
N THR A 87 17.23 7.13 5.00
CA THR A 87 18.38 7.93 4.56
C THR A 87 19.64 7.10 4.42
N SER A 88 19.90 6.14 5.31
CA SER A 88 21.07 5.26 5.19
C SER A 88 20.96 4.36 3.95
N ILE A 89 19.82 3.73 3.71
CA ILE A 89 19.65 2.91 2.50
C ILE A 89 19.74 3.77 1.23
N GLY A 90 19.13 4.95 1.23
CA GLY A 90 19.20 5.87 0.10
C GLY A 90 20.62 6.37 -0.20
N ASN A 91 21.46 6.57 0.84
CA ASN A 91 22.84 6.99 0.71
C ASN A 91 23.78 5.85 0.29
N ASP A 92 23.66 4.68 0.93
CA ASP A 92 24.61 3.59 0.79
C ASP A 92 24.32 2.69 -0.43
N TYR A 93 23.08 2.67 -0.89
CA TYR A 93 22.65 1.85 -2.04
C TYR A 93 21.98 2.71 -3.11
N ALA A 94 20.64 2.90 -2.99
CA ALA A 94 19.84 3.72 -3.88
C ALA A 94 18.46 4.00 -3.26
N PHE A 95 17.83 5.09 -3.65
CA PHE A 95 16.45 5.41 -3.23
C PHE A 95 15.43 4.34 -3.64
N GLU A 96 15.69 3.63 -4.74
CA GLU A 96 14.87 2.51 -5.20
C GLU A 96 14.85 1.33 -4.23
N ARG A 97 15.80 1.23 -3.31
CA ARG A 97 15.94 0.11 -2.36
C ARG A 97 15.34 0.37 -0.98
N ILE A 98 14.88 1.60 -0.71
CA ILE A 98 14.49 2.01 0.66
C ILE A 98 13.37 1.15 1.26
N PHE A 99 12.40 0.72 0.45
CA PHE A 99 11.31 -0.14 0.92
C PHE A 99 11.66 -1.63 0.79
N ALA A 100 12.29 -2.04 -0.31
CA ALA A 100 12.66 -3.44 -0.52
C ALA A 100 13.57 -4.00 0.59
N ARG A 101 14.55 -3.21 1.05
CA ARG A 101 15.40 -3.62 2.17
C ARG A 101 14.66 -3.72 3.50
N GLN A 102 13.68 -2.86 3.74
CA GLN A 102 12.84 -2.96 4.94
C GLN A 102 11.89 -4.17 4.84
N VAL A 103 11.32 -4.44 3.67
CA VAL A 103 10.52 -5.66 3.42
C VAL A 103 11.36 -6.92 3.67
N GLU A 104 12.59 -6.97 3.16
CA GLU A 104 13.50 -8.09 3.39
C GLU A 104 13.84 -8.31 4.88
N ALA A 105 13.99 -7.23 5.64
CA ALA A 105 14.34 -7.29 7.05
C ALA A 105 13.16 -7.60 7.99
N LEU A 106 11.96 -7.15 7.65
CA LEU A 106 10.79 -7.12 8.54
C LEU A 106 9.66 -8.05 8.11
N GLY A 107 9.63 -8.40 6.82
CA GLY A 107 8.60 -9.25 6.24
C GLY A 107 8.84 -10.73 6.53
N SER A 108 7.75 -11.47 6.61
CA SER A 108 7.74 -12.91 6.79
C SER A 108 6.69 -13.56 5.89
N PRO A 109 6.83 -14.84 5.52
CA PRO A 109 5.77 -15.56 4.82
C PRO A 109 4.44 -15.46 5.56
N GLY A 110 3.36 -15.16 4.86
CA GLY A 110 2.03 -14.94 5.43
C GLY A 110 1.68 -13.46 5.73
N ASP A 111 2.68 -12.58 5.81
CA ASP A 111 2.44 -11.14 5.88
C ASP A 111 1.89 -10.60 4.53
N VAL A 112 1.33 -9.40 4.55
CA VAL A 112 0.87 -8.69 3.35
C VAL A 112 1.65 -7.40 3.15
N ALA A 113 2.15 -7.18 1.94
CA ALA A 113 2.77 -5.94 1.50
C ALA A 113 1.76 -5.10 0.71
N VAL A 114 1.55 -3.86 1.11
CA VAL A 114 0.64 -2.92 0.46
C VAL A 114 1.43 -1.75 -0.10
N GLY A 115 1.59 -1.71 -1.41
CA GLY A 115 2.30 -0.66 -2.13
C GLY A 115 1.34 0.39 -2.71
N LEU A 116 1.59 1.67 -2.44
CA LEU A 116 0.81 2.79 -2.95
C LEU A 116 1.64 3.57 -3.98
N SER A 117 1.16 3.65 -5.22
CA SER A 117 1.85 4.38 -6.30
C SER A 117 0.86 4.92 -7.32
N THR A 118 0.56 6.20 -7.31
CA THR A 118 -0.40 6.83 -8.25
C THR A 118 -0.09 6.50 -9.71
N SER A 119 1.17 6.48 -10.11
CA SER A 119 1.57 6.13 -11.48
C SER A 119 1.66 4.62 -11.73
N GLY A 120 1.65 3.80 -10.69
CA GLY A 120 1.97 2.38 -10.77
C GLY A 120 3.43 2.07 -11.16
N ASN A 121 4.30 3.09 -11.25
CA ASN A 121 5.64 2.97 -11.83
C ASN A 121 6.78 3.38 -10.88
N SER A 122 6.50 3.69 -9.62
CA SER A 122 7.53 4.07 -8.64
C SER A 122 8.52 2.93 -8.42
N PRO A 123 9.82 3.08 -8.80
CA PRO A 123 10.78 1.97 -8.78
C PRO A 123 10.95 1.33 -7.40
N ASN A 124 10.95 2.13 -6.33
CA ASN A 124 11.07 1.64 -4.96
C ASN A 124 9.83 0.87 -4.48
N VAL A 125 8.63 1.22 -4.97
CA VAL A 125 7.39 0.48 -4.67
C VAL A 125 7.39 -0.85 -5.42
N VAL A 126 7.73 -0.84 -6.71
CA VAL A 126 7.84 -2.06 -7.52
C VAL A 126 8.85 -3.03 -6.91
N ALA A 127 10.07 -2.56 -6.60
CA ALA A 127 11.12 -3.39 -6.00
C ALA A 127 10.71 -4.00 -4.65
N ALA A 128 9.92 -3.28 -3.86
CA ALA A 128 9.42 -3.79 -2.58
C ALA A 128 8.33 -4.86 -2.76
N LEU A 129 7.42 -4.70 -3.72
CA LEU A 129 6.43 -5.72 -4.06
C LEU A 129 7.08 -6.99 -4.62
N GLU A 130 8.08 -6.85 -5.49
CA GLU A 130 8.88 -7.98 -5.99
C GLU A 130 9.56 -8.73 -4.83
N LYS A 131 10.22 -7.99 -3.92
CA LYS A 131 10.87 -8.57 -2.75
C LYS A 131 9.87 -9.26 -1.82
N ALA A 132 8.71 -8.69 -1.60
CA ALA A 132 7.65 -9.30 -0.80
C ALA A 132 7.23 -10.66 -1.35
N ARG A 133 7.04 -10.77 -2.66
CA ARG A 133 6.72 -12.05 -3.32
C ARG A 133 7.85 -13.07 -3.20
N GLU A 134 9.11 -12.64 -3.39
CA GLU A 134 10.28 -13.52 -3.24
C GLU A 134 10.34 -14.19 -1.85
N ILE A 135 9.96 -13.48 -0.80
CA ILE A 135 9.99 -14.01 0.58
C ILE A 135 8.68 -14.65 1.04
N GLY A 136 7.70 -14.81 0.13
CA GLY A 136 6.45 -15.51 0.41
C GLY A 136 5.34 -14.69 1.05
N MET A 137 5.43 -13.37 0.97
CA MET A 137 4.34 -12.46 1.32
C MET A 137 3.32 -12.39 0.18
N LYS A 138 2.09 -12.00 0.52
CA LYS A 138 1.10 -11.56 -0.46
C LYS A 138 1.22 -10.07 -0.73
N THR A 139 0.81 -9.64 -1.92
CA THR A 139 1.00 -8.26 -2.38
C THR A 139 -0.31 -7.63 -2.85
N ILE A 140 -0.53 -6.38 -2.41
CA ILE A 140 -1.62 -5.52 -2.88
C ILE A 140 -0.97 -4.24 -3.42
N ALA A 141 -1.40 -3.79 -4.59
CA ALA A 141 -1.01 -2.49 -5.14
C ALA A 141 -2.24 -1.59 -5.27
N LEU A 142 -2.14 -0.36 -4.72
CA LEU A 142 -3.08 0.73 -4.97
C LEU A 142 -2.45 1.71 -5.95
N THR A 143 -3.08 1.89 -7.11
CA THR A 143 -2.50 2.67 -8.19
C THR A 143 -3.55 3.57 -8.86
N GLY A 144 -3.15 4.34 -9.85
CA GLY A 144 -4.06 4.87 -10.86
C GLY A 144 -4.28 3.84 -11.96
N GLU A 145 -5.14 4.19 -12.91
CA GLU A 145 -5.61 3.35 -14.02
C GLU A 145 -4.48 2.56 -14.69
N GLY A 146 -4.72 1.26 -14.85
CA GLY A 146 -3.84 0.31 -15.54
C GLY A 146 -2.67 -0.24 -14.70
N GLY A 147 -2.49 0.19 -13.46
CA GLY A 147 -1.53 -0.41 -12.52
C GLY A 147 -0.05 -0.27 -12.83
N GLY A 148 0.32 0.12 -14.04
CA GLY A 148 1.71 0.27 -14.50
C GLY A 148 2.58 -0.97 -14.21
N ARG A 149 3.81 -0.73 -13.77
CA ARG A 149 4.77 -1.79 -13.39
C ARG A 149 4.43 -2.49 -12.08
N CYS A 150 3.52 -1.94 -11.27
CA CYS A 150 3.03 -2.61 -10.07
C CYS A 150 2.06 -3.76 -10.41
N ALA A 151 1.29 -3.67 -11.50
CA ALA A 151 0.30 -4.67 -11.88
C ALA A 151 0.86 -6.11 -11.96
N PRO A 152 1.95 -6.42 -12.69
CA PRO A 152 2.45 -7.79 -12.79
C PRO A 152 3.08 -8.34 -11.51
N VAL A 153 3.31 -7.51 -10.51
CA VAL A 153 3.93 -7.89 -9.23
C VAL A 153 2.97 -7.83 -8.04
N ALA A 154 1.71 -7.49 -8.28
CA ALA A 154 0.65 -7.52 -7.29
C ALA A 154 -0.20 -8.80 -7.41
N ASP A 155 -0.52 -9.45 -6.30
CA ASP A 155 -1.55 -10.52 -6.26
C ASP A 155 -2.94 -9.89 -6.40
N ILE A 156 -3.15 -8.68 -5.86
CA ILE A 156 -4.38 -7.91 -6.01
C ILE A 156 -4.01 -6.48 -6.42
N LEU A 157 -4.62 -6.02 -7.52
CA LEU A 157 -4.50 -4.65 -8.01
C LEU A 157 -5.79 -3.89 -7.73
N LEU A 158 -5.67 -2.69 -7.19
CA LEU A 158 -6.74 -1.69 -7.02
C LEU A 158 -6.30 -0.44 -7.80
N ASP A 159 -6.87 -0.20 -9.00
CA ASP A 159 -6.46 0.83 -9.95
C ASP A 159 -7.62 1.73 -10.42
#